data_824293ccaba4d6076973ef177a340e01
#
_entry.id   824293ccaba4d6076973ef177a340e01
#
_cell.length_a   1.000
_cell.length_b   1.000
_cell.length_c   1.000
_cell.angle_alpha   90.00
_cell.angle_beta   90.00
_cell.angle_gamma   90.00
#
_symmetry.space_group_name_H-M   'P 1'
#
loop_
_entity.id
_entity.type
_entity.pdbx_description
1 polymer ?
#
loop_
_entity_poly.entity_id
_entity_poly.type
_entity_poly.pdbx_seq_one_letter_code
_entity_poly.pdbx_strand_id
1 'polypeptide(L)'
;QGNALLYPDPYMRTPGDIDIYLSGGRRKIMKYVDQVCPNQLMRYHHVDFPVMKTAIEVHFTPSYMFCPIHNRIMQKWFEEVMGEQCNHRVSLPDGYGEIHVPQVSFNVIYILSHLYRHIFTEGIGLRQLLDYYFVLVKWHTDLTNLTDSNKSLPQMTQINTDLDTLRHELKYLGLWKFAQAVMFVMKEVFGLSEDRMIAPMDEREGRFLLAEIMRGGNFGQYDDRMGSKIGESKMHRYFRMNLRNLRFVKHYPTEALSEPLFRTWFAVWKNIHGKYSVQAVLCA
;
A
#
# COMPACT_ATOMS: atom_id res chain seq x y z
N GLN A 1 6.53 -7.84 8.79
CA GLN A 1 7.93 -8.18 9.18
C GLN A 1 8.92 -7.92 8.04
N GLY A 2 8.59 -8.22 6.77
CA GLY A 2 9.49 -7.99 5.63
C GLY A 2 10.12 -6.60 5.61
N ASN A 3 9.33 -5.55 5.85
CA ASN A 3 9.85 -4.18 5.89
C ASN A 3 10.81 -3.93 7.08
N ALA A 4 10.69 -4.65 8.20
CA ALA A 4 11.62 -4.50 9.30
C ALA A 4 13.05 -4.92 8.93
N LEU A 5 13.18 -5.92 8.06
CA LEU A 5 14.48 -6.42 7.59
C LEU A 5 15.24 -5.43 6.68
N LEU A 6 14.58 -4.36 6.25
CA LEU A 6 15.20 -3.28 5.47
C LEU A 6 15.84 -2.21 6.37
N TYR A 7 15.51 -2.20 7.65
CA TYR A 7 16.11 -1.28 8.63
C TYR A 7 17.53 -1.75 9.03
N PRO A 8 18.42 -0.83 9.39
CA PRO A 8 19.75 -1.18 9.91
C PRO A 8 19.69 -2.13 11.12
N ASP A 9 18.69 -1.95 11.96
CA ASP A 9 18.30 -2.87 13.03
C ASP A 9 16.79 -3.14 12.91
N PRO A 10 16.40 -4.38 12.58
CA PRO A 10 14.99 -4.76 12.41
C PRO A 10 14.10 -4.49 13.64
N TYR A 11 14.69 -4.49 14.83
CA TYR A 11 13.96 -4.24 16.07
C TYR A 11 13.64 -2.77 16.33
N MET A 12 14.25 -1.85 15.60
CA MET A 12 13.95 -0.42 15.68
C MET A 12 12.67 -0.04 14.92
N ARG A 13 12.14 -0.92 14.08
CA ARG A 13 10.87 -0.65 13.41
C ARG A 13 9.70 -0.87 14.38
N THR A 14 8.91 0.18 14.60
CA THR A 14 7.65 0.05 15.34
C THR A 14 6.72 -0.94 14.63
N PRO A 15 6.26 -2.01 15.29
CA PRO A 15 5.37 -2.98 14.67
C PRO A 15 3.99 -2.36 14.35
N GLY A 16 3.34 -2.90 13.34
CA GLY A 16 1.94 -2.68 12.98
C GLY A 16 1.23 -4.02 12.86
N ASP A 17 0.19 -4.06 12.05
CA ASP A 17 -0.46 -5.27 11.57
C ASP A 17 0.49 -6.13 10.72
N ILE A 18 0.11 -7.38 10.56
CA ILE A 18 0.83 -8.33 9.70
C ILE A 18 -0.05 -8.61 8.48
N ASP A 19 0.36 -8.09 7.34
CA ASP A 19 -0.26 -8.38 6.06
C ASP A 19 0.26 -9.70 5.50
N ILE A 20 -0.64 -10.64 5.21
CA ILE A 20 -0.32 -11.93 4.60
C ILE A 20 -1.11 -12.06 3.30
N TYR A 21 -0.42 -12.23 2.17
CA TYR A 21 -1.07 -12.56 0.91
C TYR A 21 -1.24 -14.08 0.77
N LEU A 22 -2.45 -14.51 0.44
CA LEU A 22 -2.74 -15.89 0.07
C LEU A 22 -3.24 -15.97 -1.37
N SER A 23 -2.69 -16.90 -2.14
CA SER A 23 -3.17 -17.22 -3.48
C SER A 23 -4.47 -18.03 -3.43
N GLY A 24 -5.28 -17.96 -4.49
CA GLY A 24 -6.50 -18.80 -4.63
C GLY A 24 -7.81 -18.02 -4.64
N GLY A 25 -7.74 -16.70 -4.51
CA GLY A 25 -8.87 -15.79 -4.64
C GLY A 25 -9.79 -15.73 -3.42
N ARG A 26 -10.60 -14.67 -3.38
CA ARG A 26 -11.44 -14.30 -2.22
C ARG A 26 -12.28 -15.44 -1.69
N ARG A 27 -13.01 -16.18 -2.56
CA ARG A 27 -13.93 -17.25 -2.11
C ARG A 27 -13.21 -18.34 -1.33
N LYS A 28 -12.06 -18.80 -1.83
CA LYS A 28 -11.29 -19.89 -1.21
C LYS A 28 -10.69 -19.44 0.12
N ILE A 29 -10.15 -18.22 0.15
CA ILE A 29 -9.56 -17.62 1.36
C ILE A 29 -10.63 -17.40 2.43
N MET A 30 -11.78 -16.83 2.08
CA MET A 30 -12.88 -16.64 3.02
C MET A 30 -13.37 -17.97 3.62
N LYS A 31 -13.48 -19.02 2.80
CA LYS A 31 -13.85 -20.36 3.29
C LYS A 31 -12.83 -20.89 4.31
N TYR A 32 -11.56 -20.70 4.06
CA TYR A 32 -10.49 -21.09 4.99
C TYR A 32 -10.55 -20.28 6.29
N VAL A 33 -10.65 -18.96 6.19
CA VAL A 33 -10.74 -18.07 7.37
C VAL A 33 -11.96 -18.40 8.22
N ASP A 34 -13.13 -18.61 7.62
CA ASP A 34 -14.36 -18.95 8.35
C ASP A 34 -14.28 -20.28 9.10
N GLN A 35 -13.47 -21.24 8.60
CA GLN A 35 -13.24 -22.52 9.28
C GLN A 35 -12.34 -22.37 10.52
N VAL A 36 -11.37 -21.46 10.48
CA VAL A 36 -10.36 -21.29 11.54
C VAL A 36 -10.76 -20.20 12.52
N CYS A 37 -11.30 -19.10 12.00
CA CYS A 37 -11.64 -17.90 12.76
C CYS A 37 -12.96 -17.31 12.20
N PRO A 38 -14.14 -17.82 12.62
CA PRO A 38 -15.42 -17.41 12.05
C PRO A 38 -15.80 -15.97 12.39
N ASN A 39 -16.70 -15.40 11.58
CA ASN A 39 -17.28 -14.07 11.76
C ASN A 39 -16.28 -12.90 11.67
N GLN A 40 -15.19 -13.06 10.92
CA GLN A 40 -14.23 -11.98 10.73
C GLN A 40 -14.73 -10.90 9.77
N LEU A 41 -14.24 -9.67 9.98
CA LEU A 41 -14.64 -8.53 9.17
C LEU A 41 -13.94 -8.58 7.80
N MET A 42 -14.72 -8.75 6.75
CA MET A 42 -14.21 -8.67 5.38
C MET A 42 -14.14 -7.22 4.91
N ARG A 43 -12.98 -6.83 4.40
CA ARG A 43 -12.74 -5.60 3.66
C ARG A 43 -12.74 -5.87 2.14
N TYR A 44 -12.46 -4.86 1.33
CA TYR A 44 -12.43 -5.03 -0.12
C TYR A 44 -11.32 -5.98 -0.58
N HIS A 45 -10.14 -5.93 0.03
CA HIS A 45 -8.91 -6.62 -0.40
C HIS A 45 -8.37 -7.61 0.62
N HIS A 46 -8.85 -7.61 1.85
CA HIS A 46 -8.44 -8.51 2.92
C HIS A 46 -9.60 -8.93 3.83
N VAL A 47 -9.32 -9.87 4.71
CA VAL A 47 -10.16 -10.25 5.84
C VAL A 47 -9.31 -10.25 7.10
N ASP A 48 -9.88 -9.77 8.21
CA ASP A 48 -9.22 -9.80 9.51
C ASP A 48 -9.03 -11.26 9.96
N PHE A 49 -7.85 -11.57 10.49
CA PHE A 49 -7.50 -12.91 10.98
C PHE A 49 -6.67 -12.80 12.26
N PRO A 50 -7.27 -12.37 13.37
CA PRO A 50 -6.53 -12.15 14.61
C PRO A 50 -6.00 -13.46 15.17
N VAL A 51 -4.70 -13.52 15.45
CA VAL A 51 -4.05 -14.65 16.13
C VAL A 51 -3.55 -14.16 17.49
N MET A 52 -4.08 -14.73 18.57
CA MET A 52 -3.84 -14.26 19.92
C MET A 52 -4.17 -12.76 20.07
N LYS A 53 -3.17 -11.89 20.27
CA LYS A 53 -3.30 -10.44 20.38
C LYS A 53 -2.73 -9.69 19.18
N THR A 54 -2.33 -10.41 18.12
CA THR A 54 -1.72 -9.83 16.93
C THR A 54 -2.77 -9.63 15.85
N ALA A 55 -2.88 -8.41 15.35
CA ALA A 55 -3.70 -8.10 14.19
C ALA A 55 -3.02 -8.67 12.93
N ILE A 56 -3.70 -9.59 12.26
CA ILE A 56 -3.26 -10.14 10.97
C ILE A 56 -4.36 -9.83 9.95
N GLU A 57 -3.97 -9.37 8.79
CA GLU A 57 -4.83 -9.15 7.64
C GLU A 57 -4.47 -10.16 6.53
N VAL A 58 -5.42 -10.99 6.16
CA VAL A 58 -5.24 -11.96 5.06
C VAL A 58 -5.75 -11.35 3.77
N HIS A 59 -4.84 -11.00 2.90
CA HIS A 59 -5.09 -10.33 1.63
C HIS A 59 -5.39 -11.33 0.51
N PHE A 60 -6.45 -11.09 -0.26
CA PHE A 60 -6.75 -11.80 -1.52
C PHE A 60 -6.30 -11.01 -2.75
N THR A 61 -5.99 -9.74 -2.60
CA THR A 61 -5.23 -8.92 -3.54
C THR A 61 -4.35 -7.94 -2.76
N PRO A 62 -3.12 -7.65 -3.21
CA PRO A 62 -2.19 -6.84 -2.42
C PRO A 62 -2.71 -5.43 -2.13
N SER A 63 -3.25 -4.75 -3.12
CA SER A 63 -3.80 -3.39 -3.01
C SER A 63 -4.90 -3.16 -4.03
N TYR A 64 -5.47 -1.95 -4.06
CA TYR A 64 -6.45 -1.52 -5.06
C TYR A 64 -6.46 0.00 -5.20
N MET A 65 -7.08 0.46 -6.31
CA MET A 65 -7.33 1.88 -6.58
C MET A 65 -8.83 2.15 -6.56
N PHE A 66 -9.24 3.39 -6.28
CA PHE A 66 -10.67 3.77 -6.28
C PHE A 66 -11.19 3.97 -7.70
N CYS A 67 -10.36 4.52 -8.59
CA CYS A 67 -10.71 4.63 -10.01
C CYS A 67 -10.80 3.24 -10.64
N PRO A 68 -11.95 2.83 -11.21
CA PRO A 68 -12.13 1.49 -11.78
C PRO A 68 -11.14 1.16 -12.91
N ILE A 69 -10.72 2.17 -13.68
CA ILE A 69 -9.75 2.00 -14.77
C ILE A 69 -8.37 1.71 -14.20
N HIS A 70 -7.88 2.55 -13.28
CA HIS A 70 -6.59 2.33 -12.63
C HIS A 70 -6.59 1.03 -11.81
N ASN A 71 -7.69 0.72 -11.15
CA ASN A 71 -7.82 -0.53 -10.40
C ASN A 71 -7.70 -1.75 -11.32
N ARG A 72 -8.38 -1.76 -12.47
CA ARG A 72 -8.27 -2.86 -13.43
C ARG A 72 -6.84 -3.06 -13.93
N ILE A 73 -6.14 -1.97 -14.23
CA ILE A 73 -4.73 -2.00 -14.65
C ILE A 73 -3.86 -2.56 -13.52
N MET A 74 -4.04 -2.09 -12.30
CA MET A 74 -3.28 -2.55 -11.13
C MET A 74 -3.53 -4.02 -10.79
N GLN A 75 -4.78 -4.50 -10.87
CA GLN A 75 -5.06 -5.92 -10.63
C GLN A 75 -4.37 -6.81 -11.68
N LYS A 76 -4.40 -6.40 -12.95
CA LYS A 76 -3.69 -7.11 -14.02
C LYS A 76 -2.17 -7.16 -13.75
N TRP A 77 -1.59 -6.03 -13.35
CA TRP A 77 -0.18 -5.98 -12.96
C TRP A 77 0.13 -6.92 -11.79
N PHE A 78 -0.71 -6.96 -10.75
CA PHE A 78 -0.55 -7.94 -9.66
C PHE A 78 -0.63 -9.38 -10.15
N GLU A 79 -1.58 -9.73 -11.02
CA GLU A 79 -1.70 -11.07 -11.59
C GLU A 79 -0.42 -11.51 -12.33
N GLU A 80 0.24 -10.58 -13.03
CA GLU A 80 1.47 -10.83 -13.78
C GLU A 80 2.69 -11.05 -12.86
N VAL A 81 2.82 -10.29 -11.77
CA VAL A 81 4.05 -10.28 -10.95
C VAL A 81 4.00 -11.14 -9.68
N MET A 82 2.80 -11.45 -9.14
CA MET A 82 2.66 -12.12 -7.84
C MET A 82 3.24 -13.54 -7.79
N GLY A 83 3.30 -14.23 -8.92
CA GLY A 83 3.86 -15.59 -8.98
C GLY A 83 5.32 -15.64 -8.52
N GLU A 84 6.11 -14.66 -8.89
CA GLU A 84 7.53 -14.56 -8.49
C GLU A 84 7.66 -14.12 -7.03
N GLN A 85 6.80 -13.20 -6.59
CA GLN A 85 6.85 -12.67 -5.22
C GLN A 85 6.62 -13.75 -4.16
N CYS A 86 5.75 -14.72 -4.43
CA CYS A 86 5.45 -15.80 -3.50
C CYS A 86 6.64 -16.78 -3.27
N ASN A 87 7.67 -16.74 -4.10
CA ASN A 87 8.82 -17.64 -4.02
C ASN A 87 10.06 -17.01 -3.35
N HIS A 88 10.06 -15.71 -3.12
CA HIS A 88 11.19 -15.02 -2.50
C HIS A 88 11.19 -15.25 -0.98
N ARG A 89 12.27 -15.82 -0.44
CA ARG A 89 12.46 -16.13 0.98
C ARG A 89 13.56 -15.31 1.60
N VAL A 90 13.39 -14.96 2.84
CA VAL A 90 14.40 -14.30 3.67
C VAL A 90 14.47 -14.96 5.04
N SER A 91 15.69 -15.05 5.59
CA SER A 91 15.91 -15.55 6.96
C SER A 91 15.58 -14.46 7.98
N LEU A 92 14.89 -14.85 9.03
CA LEU A 92 14.63 -13.97 10.17
C LEU A 92 15.87 -13.90 11.09
N PRO A 93 16.07 -12.76 11.79
CA PRO A 93 17.11 -12.65 12.81
C PRO A 93 16.99 -13.75 13.87
N ASP A 94 18.07 -13.99 14.59
CA ASP A 94 18.13 -14.86 15.78
C ASP A 94 17.66 -16.31 15.55
N GLY A 95 17.68 -16.77 14.30
CA GLY A 95 17.32 -18.15 13.98
C GLY A 95 15.81 -18.45 14.01
N TYR A 96 14.96 -17.44 13.97
CA TYR A 96 13.49 -17.61 13.93
C TYR A 96 12.95 -18.24 12.65
N GLY A 97 13.82 -18.75 11.77
CA GLY A 97 13.45 -19.42 10.54
C GLY A 97 13.37 -18.49 9.32
N GLU A 98 12.63 -18.92 8.31
CA GLU A 98 12.47 -18.20 7.06
C GLU A 98 11.02 -17.80 6.82
N ILE A 99 10.83 -16.66 6.16
CA ILE A 99 9.52 -16.20 5.71
C ILE A 99 9.56 -15.82 4.23
N HIS A 100 8.41 -15.94 3.56
CA HIS A 100 8.23 -15.38 2.23
C HIS A 100 7.93 -13.89 2.34
N VAL A 101 8.67 -13.09 1.60
CA VAL A 101 8.45 -11.64 1.51
C VAL A 101 8.50 -11.20 0.06
N PRO A 102 7.77 -10.14 -0.33
CA PRO A 102 7.91 -9.57 -1.66
C PRO A 102 9.32 -9.07 -1.92
N GLN A 103 9.75 -9.13 -3.18
CA GLN A 103 11.00 -8.50 -3.62
C GLN A 103 10.93 -6.97 -3.44
N VAL A 104 12.09 -6.35 -3.28
CA VAL A 104 12.17 -4.90 -3.06
C VAL A 104 11.63 -4.12 -4.26
N SER A 105 11.87 -4.57 -5.48
CA SER A 105 11.32 -3.97 -6.72
C SER A 105 9.80 -3.94 -6.74
N PHE A 106 9.14 -5.03 -6.30
CA PHE A 106 7.69 -5.06 -6.13
C PHE A 106 7.24 -4.05 -5.06
N ASN A 107 7.94 -4.01 -3.91
CA ASN A 107 7.60 -3.13 -2.79
C ASN A 107 7.67 -1.64 -3.15
N VAL A 108 8.52 -1.23 -4.11
CA VAL A 108 8.57 0.15 -4.61
C VAL A 108 7.19 0.61 -5.14
N ILE A 109 6.51 -0.24 -5.90
CA ILE A 109 5.17 0.07 -6.46
C ILE A 109 4.07 -0.24 -5.44
N TYR A 110 4.14 -1.39 -4.77
CA TYR A 110 3.13 -1.84 -3.84
C TYR A 110 2.92 -0.86 -2.69
N ILE A 111 3.99 -0.49 -1.98
CA ILE A 111 3.89 0.43 -0.83
C ILE A 111 3.45 1.81 -1.29
N LEU A 112 3.93 2.30 -2.43
CA LEU A 112 3.49 3.57 -2.99
C LEU A 112 1.98 3.56 -3.29
N SER A 113 1.45 2.48 -3.88
CA SER A 113 0.02 2.33 -4.14
C SER A 113 -0.79 2.26 -2.84
N HIS A 114 -0.26 1.60 -1.83
CA HIS A 114 -0.86 1.50 -0.50
C HIS A 114 -0.93 2.88 0.19
N LEU A 115 0.16 3.64 0.19
CA LEU A 115 0.20 5.01 0.68
C LEU A 115 -0.80 5.90 -0.06
N TYR A 116 -0.85 5.79 -1.41
CA TYR A 116 -1.76 6.57 -2.23
C TYR A 116 -3.23 6.32 -1.90
N ARG A 117 -3.61 5.09 -1.66
CA ARG A 117 -4.96 4.74 -1.19
C ARG A 117 -5.28 5.32 0.19
N HIS A 118 -4.33 5.23 1.11
CA HIS A 118 -4.54 5.67 2.48
C HIS A 118 -4.74 7.18 2.62
N ILE A 119 -4.14 8.03 1.76
CA ILE A 119 -4.35 9.47 1.86
C ILE A 119 -5.83 9.89 1.72
N PHE A 120 -6.65 9.09 1.03
CA PHE A 120 -8.09 9.36 0.86
C PHE A 120 -8.95 8.79 1.99
N THR A 121 -8.49 7.77 2.71
CA THR A 121 -9.29 7.02 3.69
C THR A 121 -8.91 7.32 5.13
N GLU A 122 -7.68 7.04 5.52
CA GLU A 122 -7.20 7.08 6.90
C GLU A 122 -6.09 8.11 7.10
N GLY A 123 -5.51 8.59 6.00
CA GLY A 123 -4.28 9.38 6.03
C GLY A 123 -3.04 8.49 6.19
N ILE A 124 -1.89 9.09 6.00
CA ILE A 124 -0.58 8.45 6.16
C ILE A 124 0.27 9.25 7.14
N GLY A 125 1.17 8.57 7.83
CA GLY A 125 2.11 9.19 8.76
C GLY A 125 3.57 9.06 8.31
N LEU A 126 4.46 9.74 9.00
CA LEU A 126 5.89 9.67 8.71
C LEU A 126 6.47 8.27 8.90
N ARG A 127 5.86 7.43 9.75
CA ARG A 127 6.29 6.04 9.94
C ARG A 127 6.16 5.22 8.66
N GLN A 128 5.03 5.31 7.97
CA GLN A 128 4.82 4.59 6.71
C GLN A 128 5.76 5.12 5.60
N LEU A 129 6.06 6.40 5.63
CA LEU A 129 7.04 6.98 4.72
C LEU A 129 8.46 6.57 5.07
N LEU A 130 8.81 6.38 6.34
CA LEU A 130 10.11 5.84 6.75
C LEU A 130 10.29 4.40 6.26
N ASP A 131 9.25 3.55 6.33
CA ASP A 131 9.28 2.23 5.71
C ASP A 131 9.58 2.33 4.21
N TYR A 132 8.94 3.28 3.52
CA TYR A 132 9.16 3.50 2.08
C TYR A 132 10.56 4.06 1.77
N TYR A 133 11.10 4.91 2.62
CA TYR A 133 12.48 5.39 2.51
C TYR A 133 13.49 4.22 2.48
N PHE A 134 13.37 3.26 3.40
CA PHE A 134 14.26 2.09 3.41
C PHE A 134 14.06 1.18 2.21
N VAL A 135 12.85 1.07 1.67
CA VAL A 135 12.60 0.37 0.40
C VAL A 135 13.36 1.03 -0.75
N LEU A 136 13.31 2.35 -0.88
CA LEU A 136 14.02 3.09 -1.93
C LEU A 136 15.54 2.97 -1.80
N VAL A 137 16.07 3.08 -0.58
CA VAL A 137 17.50 2.90 -0.31
C VAL A 137 17.96 1.49 -0.69
N LYS A 138 17.21 0.47 -0.28
CA LYS A 138 17.54 -0.93 -0.59
C LYS A 138 17.44 -1.22 -2.09
N TRP A 139 16.37 -0.76 -2.74
CA TRP A 139 16.17 -0.92 -4.18
C TRP A 139 17.34 -0.37 -4.98
N HIS A 140 17.77 0.86 -4.68
CA HIS A 140 18.92 1.47 -5.33
C HIS A 140 20.22 0.70 -5.06
N THR A 141 20.42 0.21 -3.83
CA THR A 141 21.59 -0.59 -3.47
C THR A 141 21.61 -1.91 -4.22
N ASP A 142 20.46 -2.57 -4.38
CA ASP A 142 20.34 -3.83 -5.13
C ASP A 142 20.67 -3.61 -6.61
N LEU A 143 20.17 -2.54 -7.22
CA LEU A 143 20.50 -2.18 -8.60
C LEU A 143 22.03 -1.95 -8.78
N THR A 144 22.67 -1.23 -7.88
CA THR A 144 24.11 -0.98 -7.96
C THR A 144 24.93 -2.26 -7.81
N ASN A 145 24.55 -3.17 -6.91
CA ASN A 145 25.24 -4.45 -6.70
C ASN A 145 25.06 -5.43 -7.88
N LEU A 146 23.87 -5.45 -8.51
CA LEU A 146 23.62 -6.31 -9.69
C LEU A 146 24.49 -5.90 -10.88
N THR A 147 24.73 -4.60 -11.05
CA THR A 147 25.55 -4.08 -12.14
C THR A 147 27.04 -4.37 -11.96
N ASP A 148 27.54 -4.45 -10.73
CA ASP A 148 28.92 -4.85 -10.44
C ASP A 148 29.17 -6.34 -10.77
N SER A 149 28.11 -7.16 -10.72
CA SER A 149 28.19 -8.60 -11.00
C SER A 149 28.11 -8.94 -12.49
N ASN A 150 27.45 -8.11 -13.31
CA ASN A 150 27.23 -8.31 -14.75
C ASN A 150 28.10 -7.39 -15.59
N LYS A 151 29.30 -7.86 -15.96
CA LYS A 151 30.30 -7.11 -16.75
C LYS A 151 29.91 -6.83 -18.22
N SER A 152 28.69 -7.14 -18.68
CA SER A 152 28.31 -7.03 -20.09
C SER A 152 27.76 -5.68 -20.53
N LEU A 153 27.30 -4.83 -19.59
CA LEU A 153 26.83 -3.47 -19.88
C LEU A 153 27.40 -2.48 -18.86
N PRO A 154 27.65 -1.23 -19.25
CA PRO A 154 28.04 -0.20 -18.29
C PRO A 154 26.98 -0.04 -17.21
N GLN A 155 27.39 -0.01 -15.95
CA GLN A 155 26.55 0.11 -14.75
C GLN A 155 25.47 1.19 -14.86
N MET A 156 25.84 2.39 -15.35
CA MET A 156 24.90 3.48 -15.56
C MET A 156 23.78 3.16 -16.56
N THR A 157 24.06 2.37 -17.60
CA THR A 157 23.06 2.03 -18.62
C THR A 157 22.00 1.09 -18.06
N GLN A 158 22.37 0.10 -17.24
CA GLN A 158 21.44 -0.84 -16.63
C GLN A 158 20.55 -0.17 -15.59
N ILE A 159 21.13 0.64 -14.69
CA ILE A 159 20.37 1.43 -13.71
C ILE A 159 19.35 2.33 -14.41
N ASN A 160 19.73 3.01 -15.47
CA ASN A 160 18.83 3.88 -16.22
C ASN A 160 17.69 3.11 -16.88
N THR A 161 17.96 1.91 -17.43
CA THR A 161 16.94 1.05 -18.05
C THR A 161 15.90 0.60 -17.00
N ASP A 162 16.35 0.14 -15.84
CA ASP A 162 15.46 -0.32 -14.77
C ASP A 162 14.65 0.84 -14.20
N LEU A 163 15.26 2.01 -14.06
CA LEU A 163 14.58 3.23 -13.60
C LEU A 163 13.54 3.72 -14.63
N ASP A 164 13.85 3.66 -15.92
CA ASP A 164 12.91 4.07 -16.97
C ASP A 164 11.73 3.09 -17.08
N THR A 165 11.97 1.79 -16.90
CA THR A 165 10.91 0.78 -16.81
C THR A 165 10.00 1.06 -15.62
N LEU A 166 10.56 1.30 -14.44
CA LEU A 166 9.78 1.65 -13.24
C LEU A 166 8.96 2.94 -13.46
N ARG A 167 9.56 3.96 -14.08
CA ARG A 167 8.85 5.22 -14.40
C ARG A 167 7.70 5.02 -15.37
N HIS A 168 7.89 4.14 -16.34
CA HIS A 168 6.81 3.75 -17.26
C HIS A 168 5.66 3.05 -16.51
N GLU A 169 5.97 2.10 -15.65
CA GLU A 169 4.97 1.41 -14.83
C GLU A 169 4.22 2.37 -13.91
N LEU A 170 4.91 3.28 -13.23
CA LEU A 170 4.28 4.29 -12.37
C LEU A 170 3.28 5.18 -13.14
N LYS A 171 3.61 5.55 -14.39
CA LYS A 171 2.70 6.29 -15.27
C LYS A 171 1.51 5.44 -15.69
N TYR A 172 1.76 4.21 -16.10
CA TYR A 172 0.73 3.27 -16.53
C TYR A 172 -0.27 2.94 -15.42
N LEU A 173 0.21 2.80 -14.19
CA LEU A 173 -0.61 2.55 -13.00
C LEU A 173 -1.30 3.80 -12.44
N GLY A 174 -1.05 5.00 -13.00
CA GLY A 174 -1.61 6.25 -12.50
C GLY A 174 -0.99 6.77 -11.20
N LEU A 175 0.20 6.28 -10.84
CA LEU A 175 0.91 6.63 -9.60
C LEU A 175 1.94 7.73 -9.78
N TRP A 176 2.21 8.16 -11.01
CA TRP A 176 3.33 9.05 -11.33
C TRP A 176 3.32 10.36 -10.54
N LYS A 177 2.19 11.07 -10.56
CA LYS A 177 2.07 12.36 -9.86
C LYS A 177 2.24 12.22 -8.36
N PHE A 178 1.71 11.15 -7.79
CA PHE A 178 1.89 10.86 -6.36
C PHE A 178 3.35 10.49 -6.05
N ALA A 179 4.02 9.73 -6.90
CA ALA A 179 5.44 9.43 -6.76
C ALA A 179 6.29 10.72 -6.71
N GLN A 180 6.03 11.68 -7.60
CA GLN A 180 6.72 12.97 -7.61
C GLN A 180 6.54 13.76 -6.30
N ALA A 181 5.31 13.76 -5.75
CA ALA A 181 5.03 14.38 -4.46
C ALA A 181 5.75 13.67 -3.30
N VAL A 182 5.78 12.34 -3.33
CA VAL A 182 6.46 11.53 -2.31
C VAL A 182 7.97 11.76 -2.37
N MET A 183 8.59 11.86 -3.57
CA MET A 183 10.02 12.15 -3.68
C MET A 183 10.41 13.49 -3.02
N PHE A 184 9.56 14.52 -3.15
CA PHE A 184 9.77 15.77 -2.42
C PHE A 184 9.77 15.55 -0.90
N VAL A 185 8.78 14.80 -0.38
CA VAL A 185 8.69 14.52 1.06
C VAL A 185 9.88 13.68 1.53
N MET A 186 10.33 12.72 0.72
CA MET A 186 11.51 11.90 1.02
C MET A 186 12.78 12.75 1.16
N LYS A 187 12.96 13.73 0.28
CA LYS A 187 14.12 14.66 0.37
C LYS A 187 14.01 15.56 1.58
N GLU A 188 12.88 16.25 1.77
CA GLU A 188 12.70 17.24 2.82
C GLU A 188 12.73 16.66 4.24
N VAL A 189 12.17 15.44 4.43
CA VAL A 189 12.02 14.87 5.76
C VAL A 189 13.11 13.87 6.10
N PHE A 190 13.54 13.06 5.12
CA PHE A 190 14.48 11.96 5.36
C PHE A 190 15.83 12.15 4.68
N GLY A 191 16.02 13.24 3.92
CA GLY A 191 17.29 13.52 3.25
C GLY A 191 17.62 12.53 2.12
N LEU A 192 16.62 11.96 1.45
CA LEU A 192 16.86 11.06 0.32
C LEU A 192 17.61 11.79 -0.78
N SER A 193 18.75 11.25 -1.20
CA SER A 193 19.58 11.80 -2.26
C SER A 193 18.91 11.67 -3.64
N GLU A 194 19.22 12.59 -4.55
CA GLU A 194 18.53 12.67 -5.85
C GLU A 194 18.78 11.46 -6.75
N ASP A 195 19.95 10.84 -6.63
CA ASP A 195 20.32 9.61 -7.34
C ASP A 195 19.45 8.39 -6.97
N ARG A 196 18.79 8.43 -5.80
CA ARG A 196 17.88 7.37 -5.31
C ARG A 196 16.41 7.62 -5.61
N MET A 197 16.10 8.71 -6.31
CA MET A 197 14.73 9.08 -6.61
C MET A 197 14.19 8.33 -7.83
N ILE A 198 13.01 7.75 -7.67
CA ILE A 198 12.30 7.03 -8.74
C ILE A 198 11.55 7.97 -9.70
N ALA A 199 11.29 9.20 -9.28
CA ALA A 199 10.65 10.25 -10.08
C ALA A 199 11.27 11.62 -9.76
N PRO A 200 11.24 12.58 -10.69
CA PRO A 200 11.61 13.97 -10.38
C PRO A 200 10.62 14.53 -9.34
N MET A 201 11.13 15.34 -8.43
CA MET A 201 10.29 15.98 -7.41
C MET A 201 9.32 16.98 -8.03
N ASP A 202 8.09 17.00 -7.51
CA ASP A 202 7.16 18.11 -7.68
C ASP A 202 6.99 18.81 -6.32
N GLU A 203 7.61 19.97 -6.18
CA GLU A 203 7.60 20.73 -4.92
C GLU A 203 6.18 21.16 -4.51
N ARG A 204 5.35 21.58 -5.46
CA ARG A 204 3.97 22.01 -5.17
C ARG A 204 3.11 20.88 -4.64
N GLU A 205 3.14 19.74 -5.32
CA GLU A 205 2.40 18.55 -4.92
C GLU A 205 2.98 17.97 -3.62
N GLY A 206 4.30 18.00 -3.46
CA GLY A 206 4.98 17.52 -2.26
C GLY A 206 4.70 18.37 -1.02
N ARG A 207 4.69 19.70 -1.12
CA ARG A 207 4.30 20.60 -0.01
C ARG A 207 2.85 20.39 0.41
N PHE A 208 1.94 20.18 -0.56
CA PHE A 208 0.55 19.82 -0.26
C PHE A 208 0.48 18.48 0.49
N LEU A 209 1.16 17.44 0.00
CA LEU A 209 1.19 16.13 0.62
C LEU A 209 1.76 16.18 2.04
N LEU A 210 2.90 16.86 2.23
CA LEU A 210 3.54 17.01 3.54
C LEU A 210 2.61 17.73 4.53
N ALA A 211 1.92 18.78 4.10
CA ALA A 211 0.96 19.50 4.95
C ALA A 211 -0.21 18.60 5.39
N GLU A 212 -0.73 17.73 4.51
CA GLU A 212 -1.78 16.78 4.87
C GLU A 212 -1.27 15.69 5.83
N ILE A 213 -0.03 15.19 5.63
CA ILE A 213 0.63 14.23 6.53
C ILE A 213 0.81 14.83 7.93
N MET A 214 1.38 16.02 8.02
CA MET A 214 1.64 16.69 9.31
C MET A 214 0.36 17.02 10.06
N ARG A 215 -0.72 17.35 9.34
CA ARG A 215 -2.02 17.59 9.95
C ARG A 215 -2.66 16.32 10.51
N GLY A 216 -2.56 15.21 9.78
CA GLY A 216 -3.20 13.96 10.16
C GLY A 216 -2.44 13.17 11.21
N GLY A 217 -1.14 13.32 11.26
CA GLY A 217 -0.27 12.41 12.02
C GLY A 217 -0.40 10.96 11.55
N ASN A 218 -0.08 10.01 12.42
CA ASN A 218 -0.14 8.59 12.08
C ASN A 218 -1.60 8.16 11.84
N PHE A 219 -1.90 7.66 10.63
CA PHE A 219 -3.25 7.23 10.21
C PHE A 219 -4.36 8.27 10.48
N GLY A 220 -4.06 9.55 10.32
CA GLY A 220 -5.05 10.60 10.53
C GLY A 220 -5.56 10.73 11.96
N GLN A 221 -4.84 10.16 12.94
CA GLN A 221 -5.26 10.11 14.34
C GLN A 221 -5.56 11.50 14.94
N TYR A 222 -4.86 12.53 14.48
CA TYR A 222 -5.01 13.91 14.94
C TYR A 222 -5.83 14.76 13.97
N ASP A 223 -6.31 14.20 12.87
CA ASP A 223 -7.14 14.92 11.90
C ASP A 223 -8.60 14.91 12.34
N ASP A 224 -9.09 16.04 12.85
CA ASP A 224 -10.48 16.22 13.27
C ASP A 224 -11.52 16.07 12.12
N ARG A 225 -11.04 16.10 10.86
CA ARG A 225 -11.84 15.84 9.66
C ARG A 225 -11.99 14.34 9.38
N MET A 226 -11.24 13.48 10.08
CA MET A 226 -11.26 12.02 9.93
C MET A 226 -11.84 11.36 11.18
N GLY A 227 -11.78 10.06 11.26
CA GLY A 227 -12.24 9.32 12.41
C GLY A 227 -13.76 9.39 12.64
N SER A 228 -14.22 8.76 13.70
CA SER A 228 -15.63 8.77 14.15
C SER A 228 -15.74 9.67 15.38
N LYS A 229 -16.67 10.63 15.34
CA LYS A 229 -16.94 11.51 16.51
C LYS A 229 -18.09 10.91 17.34
N ILE A 230 -18.01 11.07 18.65
CA ILE A 230 -19.07 10.61 19.57
C ILE A 230 -20.39 11.30 19.17
N GLY A 231 -21.44 10.48 18.97
CA GLY A 231 -22.77 10.95 18.58
C GLY A 231 -22.92 11.36 17.10
N GLU A 232 -21.88 11.21 16.29
CA GLU A 232 -21.94 11.53 14.86
C GLU A 232 -22.71 10.45 14.07
N SER A 233 -23.69 10.87 13.26
CA SER A 233 -24.39 9.96 12.35
C SER A 233 -23.49 9.50 11.21
N LYS A 234 -23.72 8.30 10.68
CA LYS A 234 -22.98 7.76 9.51
C LYS A 234 -23.04 8.71 8.30
N MET A 235 -24.18 9.38 8.11
CA MET A 235 -24.39 10.32 7.01
C MET A 235 -23.53 11.59 7.20
N HIS A 236 -23.49 12.14 8.41
CA HIS A 236 -22.67 13.31 8.71
C HIS A 236 -21.17 12.99 8.50
N ARG A 237 -20.72 11.86 9.03
CA ARG A 237 -19.35 11.37 8.78
C ARG A 237 -19.06 11.24 7.28
N TYR A 238 -19.99 10.68 6.50
CA TYR A 238 -19.85 10.53 5.06
C TYR A 238 -19.64 11.89 4.37
N PHE A 239 -20.47 12.89 4.67
CA PHE A 239 -20.32 14.23 4.10
C PHE A 239 -19.02 14.91 4.52
N ARG A 240 -18.64 14.82 5.78
CA ARG A 240 -17.41 15.40 6.30
C ARG A 240 -16.16 14.83 5.63
N MET A 241 -16.11 13.53 5.43
CA MET A 241 -15.01 12.87 4.71
C MET A 241 -14.98 13.28 3.23
N ASN A 242 -16.13 13.40 2.57
CA ASN A 242 -16.19 13.89 1.19
C ASN A 242 -15.71 15.33 1.08
N LEU A 243 -16.12 16.20 1.98
CA LEU A 243 -15.66 17.59 2.01
C LEU A 243 -14.14 17.69 2.21
N ARG A 244 -13.57 16.84 3.06
CA ARG A 244 -12.12 16.72 3.20
C ARG A 244 -11.48 16.28 1.87
N ASN A 245 -12.03 15.27 1.22
CA ASN A 245 -11.47 14.71 -0.01
C ASN A 245 -11.58 15.64 -1.22
N LEU A 246 -12.50 16.61 -1.23
CA LEU A 246 -12.56 17.65 -2.27
C LEU A 246 -11.24 18.42 -2.44
N ARG A 247 -10.43 18.54 -1.40
CA ARG A 247 -9.11 19.19 -1.46
C ARG A 247 -8.15 18.43 -2.38
N PHE A 248 -8.29 17.09 -2.44
CA PHE A 248 -7.47 16.24 -3.29
C PHE A 248 -7.89 16.29 -4.77
N VAL A 249 -9.08 16.78 -5.12
CA VAL A 249 -9.56 16.82 -6.51
C VAL A 249 -8.62 17.65 -7.40
N LYS A 250 -8.07 18.76 -6.88
CA LYS A 250 -7.11 19.59 -7.61
C LYS A 250 -5.79 18.86 -7.89
N HIS A 251 -5.42 17.93 -7.01
CA HIS A 251 -4.13 17.22 -7.02
C HIS A 251 -4.25 15.85 -7.69
N TYR A 252 -5.28 15.08 -7.31
CA TYR A 252 -5.49 13.69 -7.73
C TYR A 252 -6.96 13.47 -8.14
N PRO A 253 -7.43 14.11 -9.24
CA PRO A 253 -8.86 14.16 -9.58
C PRO A 253 -9.49 12.79 -9.76
N THR A 254 -8.83 11.87 -10.44
CA THR A 254 -9.38 10.53 -10.75
C THR A 254 -9.70 9.74 -9.49
N GLU A 255 -8.76 9.63 -8.55
CA GLU A 255 -8.96 8.90 -7.31
C GLU A 255 -9.89 9.63 -6.35
N ALA A 256 -9.71 10.95 -6.19
CA ALA A 256 -10.50 11.77 -5.28
C ALA A 256 -12.00 11.79 -5.63
N LEU A 257 -12.36 11.76 -6.93
CA LEU A 257 -13.74 11.68 -7.38
C LEU A 257 -14.29 10.25 -7.36
N SER A 258 -13.44 9.26 -7.55
CA SER A 258 -13.85 7.85 -7.55
C SER A 258 -14.03 7.27 -6.14
N GLU A 259 -13.30 7.76 -5.13
CA GLU A 259 -13.36 7.25 -3.76
C GLU A 259 -14.77 7.29 -3.15
N PRO A 260 -15.54 8.39 -3.21
CA PRO A 260 -16.90 8.41 -2.67
C PRO A 260 -17.84 7.43 -3.36
N LEU A 261 -17.70 7.28 -4.69
CA LEU A 261 -18.49 6.34 -5.48
C LEU A 261 -18.14 4.90 -5.11
N PHE A 262 -16.85 4.60 -5.04
CA PHE A 262 -16.35 3.29 -4.61
C PHE A 262 -16.85 2.93 -3.21
N ARG A 263 -16.74 3.84 -2.25
CA ARG A 263 -17.17 3.63 -0.85
C ARG A 263 -18.66 3.36 -0.77
N THR A 264 -19.48 4.10 -1.54
CA THR A 264 -20.92 3.90 -1.60
C THR A 264 -21.25 2.54 -2.23
N TRP A 265 -20.64 2.24 -3.38
CA TRP A 265 -20.80 0.95 -4.05
C TRP A 265 -20.39 -0.21 -3.14
N PHE A 266 -19.24 -0.10 -2.48
CA PHE A 266 -18.75 -1.17 -1.59
C PHE A 266 -19.66 -1.37 -0.36
N ALA A 267 -20.23 -0.30 0.19
CA ALA A 267 -21.21 -0.39 1.28
C ALA A 267 -22.48 -1.16 0.84
N VAL A 268 -23.01 -0.87 -0.36
CA VAL A 268 -24.15 -1.59 -0.94
C VAL A 268 -23.76 -3.05 -1.23
N TRP A 269 -22.64 -3.26 -1.90
CA TRP A 269 -22.12 -4.59 -2.21
C TRP A 269 -21.96 -5.45 -0.95
N LYS A 270 -21.39 -4.88 0.11
CA LYS A 270 -21.19 -5.56 1.38
C LYS A 270 -22.53 -5.93 2.06
N ASN A 271 -23.55 -5.09 1.97
CA ASN A 271 -24.87 -5.40 2.52
C ASN A 271 -25.56 -6.55 1.74
N ILE A 272 -25.33 -6.64 0.43
CA ILE A 272 -25.90 -7.70 -0.41
C ILE A 272 -25.11 -9.01 -0.23
N HIS A 273 -23.77 -8.95 -0.22
CA HIS A 273 -22.88 -10.11 -0.27
C HIS A 273 -22.24 -10.43 1.08
N GLY A 274 -22.23 -9.52 2.03
CA GLY A 274 -21.66 -9.71 3.37
C GLY A 274 -22.49 -10.64 4.28
N LYS A 275 -23.70 -11.02 3.85
CA LYS A 275 -24.46 -12.13 4.44
C LYS A 275 -23.97 -13.51 3.97
N TYR A 276 -22.92 -13.56 3.14
CA TYR A 276 -22.17 -14.79 2.83
C TYR A 276 -21.20 -15.19 3.96
N SER A 277 -21.45 -14.71 5.19
CA SER A 277 -20.90 -15.37 6.35
C SER A 277 -21.68 -16.69 6.53
N VAL A 278 -20.98 -17.80 6.34
CA VAL A 278 -21.26 -19.16 6.84
C VAL A 278 -22.51 -19.88 6.33
N GLN A 279 -23.69 -19.31 6.21
CA GLN A 279 -24.90 -20.07 5.86
C GLN A 279 -25.13 -20.34 4.37
N ALA A 280 -24.59 -19.53 3.47
CA ALA A 280 -24.83 -19.69 2.03
C ALA A 280 -23.77 -20.57 1.31
N VAL A 281 -22.68 -20.94 1.98
CA VAL A 281 -21.63 -21.83 1.42
C VAL A 281 -21.93 -23.31 1.70
N LEU A 282 -22.89 -23.61 2.56
CA LEU A 282 -23.31 -24.98 2.87
C LEU A 282 -24.39 -25.53 1.92
N CYS A 283 -24.94 -24.71 1.02
CA CYS A 283 -26.02 -25.11 0.10
C CYS A 283 -25.70 -24.93 -1.40
N ALA A 284 -24.41 -24.91 -1.79
CA ALA A 284 -24.03 -24.91 -3.21
C ALA A 284 -22.88 -25.88 -3.49
#